data_2fbe8edb53fac09bd8d8abc49901512f
#
_entry.id   2fbe8edb53fac09bd8d8abc49901512f
#
_cell.length_a   1.000
_cell.length_b   1.000
_cell.length_c   1.000
_cell.angle_alpha   90.00
_cell.angle_beta   90.00
_cell.angle_gamma   90.00
#
_symmetry.space_group_name_H-M   'P 1'
#
loop_
_entity.id
_entity.type
_entity.pdbx_description
1 polymer ?
#
loop_
_entity_poly.entity_id
_entity_poly.type
_entity_poly.pdbx_seq_one_letter_code
_entity_poly.pdbx_strand_id
1 'polypeptide(L)' 'ATPLLKRAARLGRELALTFYDASFLALAVELDCAYITADRRLFERTRTLPRVRHLSRVGPLP' A
#
# COMPACT_ATOMS: atom_id res chain seq x y z
N ALA A 1 -5.61 14.96 14.13
CA ALA A 1 -4.78 14.03 13.35
C ALA A 1 -4.45 14.62 12.00
N THR A 2 -3.28 14.32 11.45
CA THR A 2 -2.89 14.78 10.14
C THR A 2 -3.71 14.05 9.07
N PRO A 3 -3.87 14.66 7.87
CA PRO A 3 -4.55 13.97 6.78
C PRO A 3 -3.92 12.60 6.45
N LEU A 4 -2.61 12.47 6.58
CA LEU A 4 -1.93 11.22 6.33
C LEU A 4 -2.36 10.14 7.34
N LEU A 5 -2.44 10.50 8.62
CA LEU A 5 -2.88 9.55 9.65
C LEU A 5 -4.34 9.14 9.45
N LYS A 6 -5.19 10.07 9.06
CA LYS A 6 -6.59 9.75 8.78
C LYS A 6 -6.71 8.79 7.60
N ARG A 7 -5.92 9.03 6.55
CA ARG A 7 -5.90 8.16 5.38
C ARG A 7 -5.40 6.76 5.74
N ALA A 8 -4.34 6.69 6.55
CA ALA A 8 -3.80 5.41 6.99
C ALA A 8 -4.84 4.62 7.79
N ALA A 9 -5.53 5.28 8.70
CA ALA A 9 -6.57 4.63 9.50
C ALA A 9 -7.71 4.11 8.62
N ARG A 10 -8.12 4.90 7.64
CA ARG A 10 -9.17 4.49 6.71
C ARG A 10 -8.74 3.28 5.89
N LEU A 11 -7.54 3.34 5.31
CA LEU A 11 -7.03 2.22 4.50
C LEU A 11 -6.90 0.97 5.33
N GLY A 12 -6.44 1.11 6.57
CA GLY A 12 -6.34 -0.05 7.46
C GLY A 12 -7.67 -0.73 7.68
N ARG A 13 -8.73 0.07 7.90
CA ARG A 13 -10.07 -0.48 8.11
C ARG A 13 -10.66 -1.05 6.83
N GLU A 14 -10.59 -0.31 5.74
CA GLU A 14 -11.23 -0.72 4.48
C GLU A 14 -10.57 -1.93 3.85
N LEU A 15 -9.26 -2.04 3.99
CA LEU A 15 -8.49 -3.11 3.35
C LEU A 15 -8.03 -4.19 4.32
N ALA A 16 -8.44 -4.11 5.57
CA ALA A 16 -8.05 -5.06 6.62
C ALA A 16 -6.54 -5.18 6.76
N LEU A 17 -5.85 -4.03 6.74
CA LEU A 17 -4.41 -3.96 6.89
C LEU A 17 -4.03 -3.56 8.30
N THR A 18 -2.82 -3.92 8.73
CA THR A 18 -2.27 -3.37 9.95
C THR A 18 -2.08 -1.86 9.77
N PHE A 19 -2.03 -1.14 10.90
CA PHE A 19 -1.76 0.30 10.83
C PHE A 19 -0.41 0.58 10.20
N TYR A 20 0.57 -0.28 10.46
CA TYR A 20 1.91 -0.16 9.90
C TYR A 20 1.87 -0.21 8.37
N ASP A 21 1.24 -1.25 7.82
CA ASP A 21 1.11 -1.40 6.36
C ASP A 21 0.29 -0.27 5.77
N ALA A 22 -0.80 0.10 6.43
CA ALA A 22 -1.66 1.18 5.95
C ALA A 22 -0.93 2.52 5.93
N SER A 23 -0.03 2.75 6.89
CA SER A 23 0.75 3.99 6.94
C SER A 23 1.69 4.10 5.75
N PHE A 24 2.39 3.01 5.42
CA PHE A 24 3.27 3.01 4.25
C PHE A 24 2.49 3.16 2.95
N LEU A 25 1.35 2.50 2.86
CA LEU A 25 0.51 2.61 1.68
C LEU A 25 -0.02 4.04 1.51
N ALA A 26 -0.47 4.66 2.61
CA ALA A 26 -0.95 6.04 2.58
C ALA A 26 0.16 6.99 2.14
N LEU A 27 1.37 6.75 2.61
CA LEU A 27 2.52 7.56 2.22
C LEU A 27 2.82 7.41 0.73
N ALA A 28 2.74 6.20 0.19
CA ALA A 28 2.96 5.97 -1.23
C ALA A 28 1.92 6.71 -2.07
N VAL A 29 0.66 6.71 -1.64
CA VAL A 29 -0.41 7.44 -2.32
C VAL A 29 -0.12 8.94 -2.28
N GLU A 30 0.28 9.46 -1.11
CA GLU A 30 0.57 10.87 -0.93
C GLU A 30 1.73 11.32 -1.80
N LEU A 31 2.77 10.49 -1.92
CA LEU A 31 3.96 10.81 -2.70
C LEU A 31 3.84 10.40 -4.17
N ASP A 32 2.71 9.83 -4.57
CA ASP A 32 2.48 9.36 -5.93
C ASP A 32 3.55 8.36 -6.38
N CYS A 33 3.87 7.42 -5.48
CA CYS A 33 4.88 6.41 -5.72
C CYS A 33 4.27 5.03 -5.79
N ALA A 34 4.96 4.09 -6.43
CA ALA A 34 4.57 2.70 -6.40
C ALA A 34 4.89 2.11 -5.03
N TYR A 35 4.04 1.23 -4.55
CA TYR A 35 4.27 0.46 -3.35
C TYR A 35 4.53 -0.99 -3.78
N ILE A 36 5.75 -1.45 -3.58
CA ILE A 36 6.14 -2.80 -3.99
C ILE A 36 6.15 -3.69 -2.77
N THR A 37 5.45 -4.80 -2.84
CA THR A 37 5.35 -5.72 -1.72
C THR A 37 5.63 -7.15 -2.17
N ALA A 38 6.29 -7.92 -1.29
CA ALA A 38 6.44 -9.36 -1.44
C ALA A 38 5.33 -10.10 -0.70
N ASP A 39 4.51 -9.40 0.06
CA ASP A 39 3.43 -9.97 0.83
C ASP A 39 2.20 -10.19 -0.05
N ARG A 40 1.93 -11.45 -0.37
CA ARG A 40 0.81 -11.79 -1.25
C ARG A 40 -0.53 -11.42 -0.63
N ARG A 41 -0.66 -11.53 0.69
CA ARG A 41 -1.92 -11.18 1.37
C ARG A 41 -2.20 -9.69 1.26
N LEU A 42 -1.17 -8.87 1.46
CA LEU A 42 -1.29 -7.43 1.29
C LEU A 42 -1.66 -7.11 -0.15
N PHE A 43 -0.99 -7.73 -1.11
CA PHE A 43 -1.24 -7.49 -2.52
C PHE A 43 -2.70 -7.82 -2.88
N GLU A 44 -3.20 -8.96 -2.41
CA GLU A 44 -4.58 -9.36 -2.70
C GLU A 44 -5.58 -8.38 -2.11
N ARG A 45 -5.33 -7.88 -0.90
CA ARG A 45 -6.23 -6.94 -0.24
C ARG A 45 -6.21 -5.55 -0.86
N THR A 46 -5.16 -5.23 -1.61
CA THR A 46 -4.98 -3.92 -2.22
C THR A 46 -5.12 -3.94 -3.74
N ARG A 47 -5.75 -4.97 -4.29
CA ARG A 47 -5.84 -5.16 -5.74
C ARG A 47 -6.52 -4.00 -6.46
N THR A 48 -7.40 -3.27 -5.79
CA THR A 48 -8.08 -2.14 -6.38
C THR A 48 -7.20 -0.90 -6.49
N LEU A 49 -6.01 -0.93 -5.88
CA LEU A 49 -5.10 0.21 -5.87
C LEU A 49 -4.01 0.01 -6.93
N PRO A 50 -3.98 0.85 -7.97
CA PRO A 50 -3.04 0.65 -9.08
C PRO A 50 -1.57 0.85 -8.69
N ARG A 51 -1.30 1.52 -7.57
CA ARG A 51 0.07 1.78 -7.15
C ARG A 51 0.73 0.62 -6.43
N VAL A 52 -0.06 -0.37 -6.00
CA VAL A 52 0.49 -1.53 -5.31
C VAL A 52 0.88 -2.59 -6.33
N ARG A 53 2.12 -3.05 -6.24
CA ARG A 53 2.65 -4.07 -7.15
C ARG A 53 3.28 -5.18 -6.35
N HIS A 54 3.07 -6.40 -6.80
CA HIS A 54 3.76 -7.53 -6.20
C HIS A 54 5.19 -7.61 -6.73
N LEU A 55 6.13 -7.95 -5.86
CA LEU A 55 7.54 -8.02 -6.22
C LEU A 55 7.80 -8.91 -7.43
N SER A 56 7.05 -10.02 -7.55
CA SER A 56 7.22 -10.95 -8.67
C SER A 56 6.87 -10.33 -10.03
N ARG A 57 6.16 -9.20 -10.04
CA ARG A 57 5.77 -8.50 -11.25
C ARG A 57 6.70 -7.36 -11.61
N VAL A 58 7.72 -7.13 -10.80
CA VAL A 58 8.72 -6.10 -11.07
C VAL A 58 9.78 -6.73 -11.95
N GLY A 59 10.11 -6.06 -13.06
CA GLY A 59 11.14 -6.57 -13.96
C GLY A 59 12.50 -6.62 -13.30
N PRO A 60 13.46 -7.30 -13.92
CA PRO A 60 14.80 -7.37 -13.36
C PRO A 60 15.41 -5.98 -13.29
N LEU A 61 16.26 -5.78 -12.28
CA LEU A 61 16.97 -4.52 -12.16
C LEU A 61 17.93 -4.35 -13.33
N PRO A 62 18.05 -3.12 -13.85
CA PRO A 62 18.98 -2.85 -14.95
C PRO A 62 20.44 -3.06 -14.52
#